data_74b8e621a329da6bf900d065129ed2dd
#
_entry.id   74b8e621a329da6bf900d065129ed2dd
#
_cell.length_a   1.000
_cell.length_b   1.000
_cell.length_c   1.000
_cell.angle_alpha   90.00
_cell.angle_beta   90.00
_cell.angle_gamma   90.00
#
_symmetry.space_group_name_H-M   'P 1'
#
loop_
_entity.id
_entity.type
_entity.pdbx_description
1 polymer ?
#
loop_
_entity_poly.entity_id
_entity_poly.type
_entity_poly.pdbx_seq_one_letter_code
_entity_poly.pdbx_strand_id
1 'polypeptide(L)'
;MIEAHEKVVEAQFGPQARAYVESAVHSQGADLEAIGALAQNAELALDLGAGGGHVSYALARHARRVIASDLSSEMLAAVARTAREKGLGNIETVEAPAEHLPFEDETFDFVASRFSAHHWRDFDAGLREARRTLKRGGRAAFVDVYAPGQALFDTHLQAVELLRDHSHVRDYTSAQWLDTLGRSGFAIEVCRTWRLRMDFPVWIARMQTPEDNVKAIRALQIAASAETKAHFAIEPDGSFSLDMLMIEAWAA
;
A
#
# COMPACT_ATOMS: atom_id res chain seq x y z
N MET A 1 -12.82 -26.37 0.30
CA MET A 1 -11.59 -26.03 -0.43
C MET A 1 -10.93 -24.90 0.34
N ILE A 2 -9.63 -24.99 0.59
CA ILE A 2 -8.88 -23.88 1.19
C ILE A 2 -8.73 -22.84 0.07
N GLU A 3 -9.20 -21.65 0.30
CA GLU A 3 -9.14 -20.55 -0.66
C GLU A 3 -7.71 -19.98 -0.67
N ALA A 4 -7.15 -19.72 -1.85
CA ALA A 4 -5.83 -19.09 -1.94
C ALA A 4 -5.91 -17.64 -1.44
N HIS A 5 -4.84 -17.14 -0.80
CA HIS A 5 -4.79 -15.78 -0.25
C HIS A 5 -5.15 -14.71 -1.28
N GLU A 6 -4.70 -14.86 -2.51
CA GLU A 6 -5.03 -13.96 -3.62
C GLU A 6 -6.54 -13.80 -3.81
N LYS A 7 -7.33 -14.89 -3.68
CA LYS A 7 -8.80 -14.81 -3.74
C LYS A 7 -9.41 -14.10 -2.53
N VAL A 8 -8.79 -14.20 -1.36
CA VAL A 8 -9.23 -13.45 -0.17
C VAL A 8 -9.04 -11.96 -0.41
N VAL A 9 -7.89 -11.55 -0.95
CA VAL A 9 -7.59 -10.15 -1.32
C VAL A 9 -8.59 -9.67 -2.37
N GLU A 10 -8.78 -10.42 -3.45
CA GLU A 10 -9.70 -10.06 -4.54
C GLU A 10 -11.15 -9.92 -4.03
N ALA A 11 -11.64 -10.88 -3.23
CA ALA A 11 -12.98 -10.85 -2.65
C ALA A 11 -13.17 -9.67 -1.67
N GLN A 12 -12.11 -9.26 -0.96
CA GLN A 12 -12.15 -8.15 -0.03
C GLN A 12 -12.19 -6.80 -0.77
N PHE A 13 -11.38 -6.60 -1.80
CA PHE A 13 -11.21 -5.32 -2.46
C PHE A 13 -12.13 -5.09 -3.67
N GLY A 14 -12.49 -6.12 -4.43
CA GLY A 14 -13.32 -5.99 -5.62
C GLY A 14 -14.62 -5.20 -5.37
N PRO A 15 -15.47 -5.58 -4.40
CA PRO A 15 -16.71 -4.85 -4.09
C PRO A 15 -16.48 -3.42 -3.59
N GLN A 16 -15.28 -3.11 -3.09
CA GLN A 16 -14.91 -1.83 -2.47
C GLN A 16 -14.29 -0.84 -3.47
N ALA A 17 -14.10 -1.22 -4.74
CA ALA A 17 -13.33 -0.45 -5.72
C ALA A 17 -13.78 1.03 -5.79
N ARG A 18 -15.09 1.31 -5.74
CA ARG A 18 -15.60 2.68 -5.74
C ARG A 18 -15.23 3.45 -4.48
N ALA A 19 -15.35 2.83 -3.30
CA ALA A 19 -15.01 3.46 -2.04
C ALA A 19 -13.53 3.82 -1.94
N TYR A 20 -12.65 2.99 -2.55
CA TYR A 20 -11.22 3.26 -2.62
C TYR A 20 -10.88 4.42 -3.55
N VAL A 21 -11.53 4.53 -4.70
CA VAL A 21 -11.37 5.67 -5.62
C VAL A 21 -11.79 6.99 -4.97
N GLU A 22 -12.86 6.98 -4.16
CA GLU A 22 -13.41 8.17 -3.50
C GLU A 22 -12.72 8.49 -2.14
N SER A 23 -11.80 7.63 -1.68
CA SER A 23 -11.18 7.74 -0.36
C SER A 23 -10.23 8.94 -0.23
N ALA A 24 -10.54 9.89 0.65
CA ALA A 24 -9.71 11.07 0.89
C ALA A 24 -8.30 10.73 1.42
N VAL A 25 -8.17 9.70 2.28
CA VAL A 25 -6.87 9.24 2.82
C VAL A 25 -5.93 8.73 1.72
N HIS A 26 -6.49 8.13 0.65
CA HIS A 26 -5.71 7.61 -0.47
C HIS A 26 -5.49 8.66 -1.56
N SER A 27 -6.44 9.59 -1.75
CA SER A 27 -6.40 10.57 -2.85
C SER A 27 -5.57 11.80 -2.57
N GLN A 28 -5.08 11.99 -1.34
CA GLN A 28 -4.33 13.16 -0.90
C GLN A 28 -3.12 12.74 -0.06
N GLY A 29 -2.16 13.63 0.06
CA GLY A 29 -0.98 13.46 0.90
C GLY A 29 0.30 13.94 0.23
N ALA A 30 1.21 14.49 1.01
CA ALA A 30 2.52 14.94 0.52
C ALA A 30 3.37 13.79 -0.04
N ASP A 31 3.14 12.58 0.43
CA ASP A 31 3.74 11.34 -0.07
C ASP A 31 3.31 11.04 -1.52
N LEU A 32 2.04 11.24 -1.84
CA LEU A 32 1.52 11.04 -3.20
C LEU A 32 2.08 12.07 -4.18
N GLU A 33 2.19 13.34 -3.75
CA GLU A 33 2.83 14.39 -4.54
C GLU A 33 4.32 14.10 -4.75
N ALA A 34 5.02 13.62 -3.71
CA ALA A 34 6.43 13.23 -3.79
C ALA A 34 6.63 12.06 -4.76
N ILE A 35 5.79 11.01 -4.72
CA ILE A 35 5.82 9.90 -5.69
C ILE A 35 5.70 10.42 -7.11
N GLY A 36 4.72 11.30 -7.37
CA GLY A 36 4.54 11.91 -8.69
C GLY A 36 5.79 12.67 -9.16
N ALA A 37 6.37 13.50 -8.29
CA ALA A 37 7.57 14.28 -8.61
C ALA A 37 8.80 13.41 -8.88
N LEU A 38 8.95 12.29 -8.14
CA LEU A 38 10.05 11.33 -8.35
C LEU A 38 9.99 10.64 -9.71
N ALA A 39 8.80 10.46 -10.27
CA ALA A 39 8.60 9.86 -11.59
C ALA A 39 8.76 10.85 -12.75
N GLN A 40 9.18 12.08 -12.48
CA GLN A 40 9.33 13.09 -13.53
C GLN A 40 10.27 12.62 -14.64
N ASN A 41 9.81 12.72 -15.90
CA ASN A 41 10.49 12.26 -17.10
C ASN A 41 10.67 10.75 -17.24
N ALA A 42 10.01 9.92 -16.42
CA ALA A 42 9.96 8.48 -16.65
C ALA A 42 9.21 8.18 -17.97
N GLU A 43 9.82 7.41 -18.86
CA GLU A 43 9.16 6.94 -20.09
C GLU A 43 8.06 5.93 -19.74
N LEU A 44 8.32 5.04 -18.77
CA LEU A 44 7.39 4.03 -18.31
C LEU A 44 7.47 3.85 -16.77
N ALA A 45 6.37 4.08 -16.07
CA ALA A 45 6.25 3.90 -14.63
C ALA A 45 5.30 2.76 -14.28
N LEU A 46 5.58 2.05 -13.19
CA LEU A 46 4.72 1.01 -12.60
C LEU A 46 4.13 1.49 -11.28
N ASP A 47 2.82 1.38 -11.14
CA ASP A 47 2.08 1.43 -9.88
C ASP A 47 1.78 -0.02 -9.45
N LEU A 48 2.49 -0.52 -8.46
CA LEU A 48 2.46 -1.91 -8.01
C LEU A 48 1.49 -2.07 -6.84
N GLY A 49 0.39 -2.77 -7.06
CA GLY A 49 -0.74 -2.84 -6.16
C GLY A 49 -1.56 -1.55 -6.20
N ALA A 50 -2.08 -1.23 -7.39
CA ALA A 50 -2.64 0.09 -7.69
C ALA A 50 -3.92 0.43 -6.89
N GLY A 51 -4.70 -0.58 -6.46
CA GLY A 51 -5.96 -0.38 -5.76
C GLY A 51 -6.86 0.63 -6.47
N GLY A 52 -7.23 1.72 -5.79
CA GLY A 52 -8.04 2.81 -6.37
C GLY A 52 -7.34 3.70 -7.39
N GLY A 53 -6.06 3.44 -7.72
CA GLY A 53 -5.30 4.12 -8.78
C GLY A 53 -4.73 5.50 -8.42
N HIS A 54 -4.73 5.88 -7.17
CA HIS A 54 -4.28 7.23 -6.77
C HIS A 54 -2.82 7.49 -7.14
N VAL A 55 -1.94 6.50 -6.97
CA VAL A 55 -0.55 6.58 -7.42
C VAL A 55 -0.49 6.65 -8.94
N SER A 56 -1.24 5.80 -9.65
CA SER A 56 -1.33 5.85 -11.12
C SER A 56 -1.72 7.23 -11.64
N TYR A 57 -2.71 7.90 -11.02
CA TYR A 57 -3.14 9.24 -11.43
C TYR A 57 -2.08 10.31 -11.11
N ALA A 58 -1.33 10.16 -10.03
CA ALA A 58 -0.21 11.05 -9.72
C ALA A 58 0.93 10.87 -10.73
N LEU A 59 1.33 9.62 -11.00
CA LEU A 59 2.37 9.27 -11.96
C LEU A 59 2.04 9.74 -13.38
N ALA A 60 0.77 9.61 -13.81
CA ALA A 60 0.34 9.96 -15.16
C ALA A 60 0.52 11.44 -15.53
N ARG A 61 0.72 12.31 -14.55
CA ARG A 61 1.00 13.74 -14.74
C ARG A 61 2.47 14.03 -15.00
N HIS A 62 3.35 13.07 -14.71
CA HIS A 62 4.81 13.24 -14.72
C HIS A 62 5.52 12.24 -15.64
N ALA A 63 5.00 11.02 -15.74
CA ALA A 63 5.53 9.98 -16.61
C ALA A 63 4.82 9.97 -17.97
N ARG A 64 5.51 9.50 -19.01
CA ARG A 64 4.92 9.38 -20.36
C ARG A 64 3.85 8.29 -20.44
N ARG A 65 4.08 7.15 -19.80
CA ARG A 65 3.14 6.02 -19.68
C ARG A 65 3.18 5.46 -18.28
N VAL A 66 2.05 4.94 -17.82
CA VAL A 66 1.89 4.30 -16.50
C VAL A 66 1.22 2.95 -16.68
N ILE A 67 1.76 1.93 -16.05
CA ILE A 67 1.08 0.65 -15.85
C ILE A 67 0.56 0.61 -14.42
N ALA A 68 -0.75 0.46 -14.26
CA ALA A 68 -1.40 0.15 -13.00
C ALA A 68 -1.55 -1.38 -12.88
N SER A 69 -0.84 -2.00 -11.93
CA SER A 69 -0.92 -3.45 -11.70
C SER A 69 -1.63 -3.74 -10.38
N ASP A 70 -2.58 -4.66 -10.41
CA ASP A 70 -3.32 -5.10 -9.22
C ASP A 70 -3.83 -6.54 -9.42
N LEU A 71 -4.16 -7.24 -8.34
CA LEU A 71 -4.80 -8.56 -8.38
C LEU A 71 -6.27 -8.49 -8.81
N SER A 72 -6.97 -7.40 -8.47
CA SER A 72 -8.41 -7.25 -8.66
C SER A 72 -8.72 -6.63 -10.01
N SER A 73 -9.33 -7.41 -10.90
CA SER A 73 -9.84 -6.92 -12.19
C SER A 73 -10.90 -5.83 -12.03
N GLU A 74 -11.72 -5.87 -10.95
CA GLU A 74 -12.70 -4.84 -10.64
C GLU A 74 -12.02 -3.51 -10.24
N MET A 75 -10.95 -3.57 -9.43
CA MET A 75 -10.13 -2.40 -9.12
C MET A 75 -9.54 -1.79 -10.39
N LEU A 76 -8.92 -2.60 -11.24
CA LEU A 76 -8.34 -2.15 -12.50
C LEU A 76 -9.38 -1.55 -13.45
N ALA A 77 -10.59 -2.12 -13.51
CA ALA A 77 -11.70 -1.55 -14.27
C ALA A 77 -12.14 -0.18 -13.72
N ALA A 78 -12.13 -0.01 -12.38
CA ALA A 78 -12.41 1.28 -11.74
C ALA A 78 -11.30 2.30 -12.03
N VAL A 79 -10.03 1.91 -11.97
CA VAL A 79 -8.88 2.74 -12.35
C VAL A 79 -9.01 3.23 -13.78
N ALA A 80 -9.24 2.31 -14.74
CA ALA A 80 -9.37 2.66 -16.16
C ALA A 80 -10.55 3.61 -16.43
N ARG A 81 -11.67 3.45 -15.74
CA ARG A 81 -12.83 4.35 -15.84
C ARG A 81 -12.49 5.73 -15.31
N THR A 82 -11.95 5.82 -14.10
CA THR A 82 -11.59 7.08 -13.45
C THR A 82 -10.48 7.82 -14.22
N ALA A 83 -9.53 7.10 -14.80
CA ALA A 83 -8.51 7.68 -15.66
C ALA A 83 -9.13 8.41 -16.86
N ARG A 84 -10.09 7.77 -17.54
CA ARG A 84 -10.84 8.40 -18.65
C ARG A 84 -11.61 9.63 -18.20
N GLU A 85 -12.30 9.57 -17.07
CA GLU A 85 -13.04 10.71 -16.49
C GLU A 85 -12.13 11.89 -16.16
N LYS A 86 -10.90 11.61 -15.75
CA LYS A 86 -9.86 12.62 -15.46
C LYS A 86 -9.07 13.06 -16.71
N GLY A 87 -9.34 12.51 -17.88
CA GLY A 87 -8.60 12.82 -19.12
C GLY A 87 -7.15 12.28 -19.13
N LEU A 88 -6.84 11.27 -18.31
CA LEU A 88 -5.54 10.63 -18.24
C LEU A 88 -5.49 9.45 -19.22
N GLY A 89 -5.06 9.71 -20.45
CA GLY A 89 -5.02 8.70 -21.53
C GLY A 89 -3.76 7.84 -21.58
N ASN A 90 -2.84 8.00 -20.62
CA ASN A 90 -1.53 7.35 -20.58
C ASN A 90 -1.42 6.28 -19.48
N ILE A 91 -2.54 5.80 -18.94
CA ILE A 91 -2.60 4.72 -17.95
C ILE A 91 -3.12 3.45 -18.62
N GLU A 92 -2.38 2.37 -18.51
CA GLU A 92 -2.76 1.00 -18.88
C GLU A 92 -2.89 0.15 -17.62
N THR A 93 -3.75 -0.88 -17.64
CA THR A 93 -3.99 -1.74 -16.49
C THR A 93 -3.54 -3.16 -16.78
N VAL A 94 -2.91 -3.83 -15.81
CA VAL A 94 -2.43 -5.21 -15.92
C VAL A 94 -2.77 -5.98 -14.64
N GLU A 95 -3.50 -7.07 -14.78
CA GLU A 95 -3.83 -7.97 -13.66
C GLU A 95 -2.64 -8.88 -13.37
N ALA A 96 -2.04 -8.73 -12.18
CA ALA A 96 -0.93 -9.55 -11.72
C ALA A 96 -0.74 -9.45 -10.20
N PRO A 97 -0.30 -10.54 -9.54
CA PRO A 97 0.21 -10.48 -8.18
C PRO A 97 1.56 -9.76 -8.14
N ALA A 98 1.84 -9.07 -7.03
CA ALA A 98 3.11 -8.37 -6.86
C ALA A 98 4.33 -9.30 -6.91
N GLU A 99 4.14 -10.55 -6.51
CA GLU A 99 5.15 -11.59 -6.45
C GLU A 99 5.51 -12.22 -7.80
N HIS A 100 4.73 -11.91 -8.85
CA HIS A 100 4.95 -12.47 -10.18
C HIS A 100 4.41 -11.53 -11.26
N LEU A 101 5.25 -10.61 -11.71
CA LEU A 101 4.89 -9.59 -12.69
C LEU A 101 5.14 -10.09 -14.13
N PRO A 102 4.16 -9.94 -15.05
CA PRO A 102 4.27 -10.39 -16.43
C PRO A 102 5.08 -9.41 -17.31
N PHE A 103 6.18 -8.90 -16.78
CA PHE A 103 7.05 -7.96 -17.46
C PHE A 103 8.46 -8.51 -17.55
N GLU A 104 9.16 -8.12 -18.61
CA GLU A 104 10.58 -8.43 -18.79
C GLU A 104 11.43 -7.69 -17.72
N ASP A 105 12.65 -8.18 -17.51
CA ASP A 105 13.62 -7.49 -16.68
C ASP A 105 13.89 -6.07 -17.21
N GLU A 106 14.19 -5.16 -16.32
CA GLU A 106 14.61 -3.79 -16.67
C GLU A 106 13.62 -3.07 -17.62
N THR A 107 12.32 -3.23 -17.38
CA THR A 107 11.24 -2.63 -18.19
C THR A 107 10.96 -1.19 -17.80
N PHE A 108 10.87 -0.90 -16.49
CA PHE A 108 10.39 0.38 -15.95
C PHE A 108 11.51 1.33 -15.58
N ASP A 109 11.27 2.62 -15.78
CA ASP A 109 12.15 3.69 -15.31
C ASP A 109 11.85 4.07 -13.86
N PHE A 110 10.59 3.83 -13.42
CA PHE A 110 10.12 4.12 -12.08
C PHE A 110 9.13 3.06 -11.60
N VAL A 111 9.24 2.65 -10.34
CA VAL A 111 8.29 1.75 -9.68
C VAL A 111 7.82 2.39 -8.38
N ALA A 112 6.51 2.40 -8.13
CA ALA A 112 5.95 2.81 -6.84
C ALA A 112 4.98 1.77 -6.31
N SER A 113 4.89 1.65 -4.98
CA SER A 113 3.83 0.94 -4.29
C SER A 113 3.39 1.74 -3.06
N ARG A 114 2.08 1.82 -2.82
CA ARG A 114 1.52 2.59 -1.71
C ARG A 114 0.32 1.90 -1.09
N PHE A 115 0.40 1.60 0.22
CA PHE A 115 -0.65 0.89 0.97
C PHE A 115 -1.04 -0.46 0.37
N SER A 116 -0.04 -1.24 -0.06
CA SER A 116 -0.27 -2.52 -0.74
C SER A 116 0.58 -3.65 -0.19
N ALA A 117 1.83 -3.38 0.21
CA ALA A 117 2.79 -4.43 0.56
C ALA A 117 2.36 -5.26 1.79
N HIS A 118 1.55 -4.70 2.67
CA HIS A 118 1.00 -5.40 3.82
C HIS A 118 -0.08 -6.46 3.46
N HIS A 119 -0.48 -6.54 2.19
CA HIS A 119 -1.35 -7.60 1.64
C HIS A 119 -0.59 -8.65 0.84
N TRP A 120 0.69 -8.43 0.52
CA TRP A 120 1.45 -9.39 -0.29
C TRP A 120 1.71 -10.66 0.51
N ARG A 121 1.41 -11.80 -0.10
CA ARG A 121 1.64 -13.12 0.49
C ARG A 121 3.12 -13.36 0.79
N ASP A 122 3.99 -12.88 -0.10
CA ASP A 122 5.45 -12.95 0.03
C ASP A 122 6.06 -11.58 -0.27
N PHE A 123 6.30 -10.82 0.81
CA PHE A 123 6.87 -9.49 0.76
C PHE A 123 8.24 -9.43 0.06
N ASP A 124 9.10 -10.42 0.36
CA ASP A 124 10.43 -10.52 -0.26
C ASP A 124 10.32 -10.79 -1.77
N ALA A 125 9.39 -11.64 -2.20
CA ALA A 125 9.15 -11.88 -3.63
C ALA A 125 8.63 -10.64 -4.35
N GLY A 126 7.66 -9.92 -3.76
CA GLY A 126 7.14 -8.68 -4.34
C GLY A 126 8.21 -7.62 -4.54
N LEU A 127 9.10 -7.43 -3.55
CA LEU A 127 10.22 -6.49 -3.67
C LEU A 127 11.28 -6.95 -4.68
N ARG A 128 11.54 -8.27 -4.79
CA ARG A 128 12.42 -8.82 -5.84
C ARG A 128 11.84 -8.59 -7.24
N GLU A 129 10.54 -8.75 -7.44
CA GLU A 129 9.88 -8.49 -8.72
C GLU A 129 9.88 -7.00 -9.06
N ALA A 130 9.61 -6.12 -8.08
CA ALA A 130 9.75 -4.68 -8.25
C ALA A 130 11.18 -4.31 -8.71
N ARG A 131 12.21 -4.93 -8.11
CA ARG A 131 13.61 -4.70 -8.50
C ARG A 131 13.95 -5.30 -9.87
N ARG A 132 13.49 -6.51 -10.16
CA ARG A 132 13.75 -7.19 -11.43
C ARG A 132 13.23 -6.38 -12.62
N THR A 133 12.02 -5.85 -12.48
CA THR A 133 11.36 -5.10 -13.55
C THR A 133 11.84 -3.64 -13.66
N LEU A 134 12.55 -3.12 -12.64
CA LEU A 134 13.12 -1.77 -12.65
C LEU A 134 14.48 -1.76 -13.35
N LYS A 135 14.67 -0.84 -14.28
CA LYS A 135 15.95 -0.62 -14.98
C LYS A 135 17.07 -0.29 -13.99
N ARG A 136 18.29 -0.61 -14.33
CA ARG A 136 19.46 -0.16 -13.56
C ARG A 136 19.48 1.36 -13.46
N GLY A 137 19.72 1.88 -12.27
CA GLY A 137 19.63 3.29 -11.97
C GLY A 137 18.21 3.87 -11.98
N GLY A 138 17.18 3.06 -12.26
CA GLY A 138 15.78 3.44 -12.13
C GLY A 138 15.42 3.72 -10.67
N ARG A 139 14.44 4.57 -10.43
CA ARG A 139 14.03 4.99 -9.08
C ARG A 139 12.79 4.23 -8.63
N ALA A 140 12.66 4.06 -7.30
CA ALA A 140 11.49 3.46 -6.70
C ALA A 140 11.04 4.27 -5.47
N ALA A 141 9.73 4.21 -5.18
CA ALA A 141 9.15 4.77 -3.97
C ALA A 141 8.16 3.77 -3.35
N PHE A 142 8.35 3.47 -2.07
CA PHE A 142 7.49 2.60 -1.30
C PHE A 142 6.90 3.36 -0.13
N VAL A 143 5.57 3.33 0.02
CA VAL A 143 4.85 3.97 1.12
C VAL A 143 3.92 2.95 1.75
N ASP A 144 4.06 2.74 3.06
CA ASP A 144 3.14 1.86 3.78
C ASP A 144 3.06 2.21 5.27
N VAL A 145 2.12 1.58 5.96
CA VAL A 145 2.12 1.46 7.42
C VAL A 145 3.33 0.63 7.80
N TYR A 146 4.05 1.03 8.86
CA TYR A 146 5.10 0.19 9.39
C TYR A 146 4.85 -0.19 10.86
N ALA A 147 5.18 -1.43 11.19
CA ALA A 147 5.04 -1.91 12.55
C ALA A 147 6.10 -1.29 13.48
N PRO A 148 5.71 -0.90 14.69
CA PRO A 148 6.68 -0.51 15.71
C PRO A 148 7.67 -1.64 16.01
N GLY A 149 8.93 -1.29 16.29
CA GLY A 149 9.96 -2.28 16.63
C GLY A 149 9.77 -2.96 18.01
N GLN A 150 8.81 -2.50 18.80
CA GLN A 150 8.48 -3.09 20.10
C GLN A 150 7.36 -4.11 19.96
N ALA A 151 7.61 -5.36 20.37
CA ALA A 151 6.67 -6.47 20.24
C ALA A 151 5.28 -6.18 20.84
N LEU A 152 5.22 -5.42 21.93
CA LEU A 152 3.96 -5.03 22.57
C LEU A 152 3.06 -4.23 21.61
N PHE A 153 3.62 -3.30 20.88
CA PHE A 153 2.89 -2.44 19.94
C PHE A 153 2.64 -3.17 18.61
N ASP A 154 3.65 -3.90 18.12
CA ASP A 154 3.52 -4.72 16.90
C ASP A 154 2.35 -5.71 17.03
N THR A 155 2.29 -6.47 18.11
CA THR A 155 1.19 -7.42 18.34
C THR A 155 -0.19 -6.74 18.34
N HIS A 156 -0.31 -5.56 18.96
CA HIS A 156 -1.57 -4.81 18.97
C HIS A 156 -1.96 -4.36 17.56
N LEU A 157 -1.01 -3.81 16.80
CA LEU A 157 -1.23 -3.34 15.43
C LEU A 157 -1.72 -4.49 14.54
N GLN A 158 -0.95 -5.59 14.47
CA GLN A 158 -1.29 -6.75 13.63
C GLN A 158 -2.68 -7.32 13.99
N ALA A 159 -3.03 -7.36 15.29
CA ALA A 159 -4.32 -7.88 15.72
C ALA A 159 -5.49 -7.00 15.26
N VAL A 160 -5.39 -5.68 15.37
CA VAL A 160 -6.47 -4.77 14.96
C VAL A 160 -6.60 -4.68 13.44
N GLU A 161 -5.47 -4.72 12.71
CA GLU A 161 -5.48 -4.72 11.23
C GLU A 161 -6.09 -6.02 10.70
N LEU A 162 -5.70 -7.19 11.21
CA LEU A 162 -6.26 -8.47 10.80
C LEU A 162 -7.76 -8.59 11.11
N LEU A 163 -8.22 -8.07 12.25
CA LEU A 163 -9.66 -8.03 12.57
C LEU A 163 -10.43 -7.09 11.65
N ARG A 164 -9.82 -6.01 11.20
CA ARG A 164 -10.43 -5.08 10.27
C ARG A 164 -10.53 -5.65 8.87
N ASP A 165 -9.47 -6.30 8.43
CA ASP A 165 -9.26 -6.76 7.05
C ASP A 165 -8.62 -8.15 7.04
N HIS A 166 -9.39 -9.16 6.66
CA HIS A 166 -8.92 -10.55 6.63
C HIS A 166 -7.87 -10.82 5.52
N SER A 167 -7.67 -9.88 4.59
CA SER A 167 -6.62 -9.95 3.59
C SER A 167 -5.28 -9.38 4.06
N HIS A 168 -5.26 -8.78 5.25
CA HIS A 168 -4.02 -8.30 5.87
C HIS A 168 -3.06 -9.45 6.16
N VAL A 169 -1.83 -9.32 5.69
CA VAL A 169 -0.75 -10.28 5.97
C VAL A 169 0.12 -9.76 7.11
N ARG A 170 0.75 -8.62 6.92
CA ARG A 170 1.61 -8.03 7.95
C ARG A 170 2.02 -6.59 7.62
N ASP A 171 1.98 -5.71 8.61
CA ASP A 171 2.78 -4.49 8.60
C ASP A 171 4.22 -4.83 9.00
N TYR A 172 5.17 -4.55 8.13
CA TYR A 172 6.60 -4.82 8.36
C TYR A 172 7.25 -3.67 9.10
N THR A 173 8.20 -3.98 9.99
CA THR A 173 8.99 -2.94 10.67
C THR A 173 9.87 -2.18 9.67
N SER A 174 10.27 -0.95 10.02
CA SER A 174 11.21 -0.18 9.19
C SER A 174 12.52 -0.94 8.95
N ALA A 175 13.00 -1.69 9.94
CA ALA A 175 14.20 -2.52 9.80
C ALA A 175 14.00 -3.65 8.77
N GLN A 176 12.84 -4.31 8.78
CA GLN A 176 12.51 -5.33 7.78
C GLN A 176 12.41 -4.72 6.37
N TRP A 177 11.76 -3.56 6.22
CA TRP A 177 11.71 -2.85 4.94
C TRP A 177 13.11 -2.56 4.40
N LEU A 178 13.99 -1.94 5.21
CA LEU A 178 15.33 -1.55 4.78
C LEU A 178 16.21 -2.78 4.45
N ASP A 179 16.13 -3.84 5.26
CA ASP A 179 16.86 -5.08 5.04
C ASP A 179 16.40 -5.79 3.76
N THR A 180 15.09 -5.95 3.56
CA THR A 180 14.55 -6.64 2.38
C THR A 180 14.82 -5.86 1.10
N LEU A 181 14.67 -4.53 1.10
CA LEU A 181 15.03 -3.70 -0.05
C LEU A 181 16.53 -3.84 -0.40
N GLY A 182 17.40 -3.78 0.60
CA GLY A 182 18.85 -3.96 0.39
C GLY A 182 19.18 -5.33 -0.19
N ARG A 183 18.60 -6.42 0.35
CA ARG A 183 18.77 -7.79 -0.17
C ARG A 183 18.19 -7.95 -1.58
N SER A 184 17.15 -7.21 -1.94
CA SER A 184 16.56 -7.20 -3.28
C SER A 184 17.37 -6.43 -4.31
N GLY A 185 18.41 -5.70 -3.90
CA GLY A 185 19.28 -4.92 -4.82
C GLY A 185 18.86 -3.47 -5.00
N PHE A 186 18.13 -2.91 -4.04
CA PHE A 186 17.89 -1.47 -3.96
C PHE A 186 18.92 -0.77 -3.09
N ALA A 187 19.38 0.39 -3.51
CA ALA A 187 20.11 1.32 -2.66
C ALA A 187 19.12 2.38 -2.15
N ILE A 188 19.05 2.54 -0.83
CA ILE A 188 18.12 3.45 -0.19
C ILE A 188 18.71 4.85 -0.19
N GLU A 189 17.95 5.83 -0.69
CA GLU A 189 18.32 7.22 -0.74
C GLU A 189 17.75 7.99 0.46
N VAL A 190 16.45 7.81 0.74
CA VAL A 190 15.74 8.50 1.81
C VAL A 190 14.75 7.54 2.47
N CYS A 191 14.65 7.63 3.79
CA CYS A 191 13.57 7.04 4.56
C CYS A 191 12.95 8.14 5.44
N ARG A 192 11.66 8.42 5.23
CA ARG A 192 10.89 9.40 6.01
C ARG A 192 9.78 8.69 6.75
N THR A 193 9.45 9.18 7.94
CA THR A 193 8.33 8.68 8.73
C THR A 193 7.45 9.81 9.19
N TRP A 194 6.16 9.52 9.36
CA TRP A 194 5.18 10.44 9.93
C TRP A 194 4.06 9.67 10.62
N ARG A 195 3.19 10.38 11.32
CA ARG A 195 1.99 9.83 11.95
C ARG A 195 0.76 10.14 11.11
N LEU A 196 -0.11 9.16 10.92
CA LEU A 196 -1.38 9.31 10.23
C LEU A 196 -2.53 8.99 11.19
N ARG A 197 -3.35 10.00 11.51
CA ARG A 197 -4.55 9.80 12.31
C ARG A 197 -5.63 9.09 11.49
N MET A 198 -6.16 8.01 12.04
CA MET A 198 -7.27 7.24 11.50
C MET A 198 -8.53 7.56 12.28
N ASP A 199 -9.54 8.09 11.59
CA ASP A 199 -10.89 8.21 12.11
C ASP A 199 -11.51 6.82 12.16
N PHE A 200 -11.84 6.33 13.35
CA PHE A 200 -12.27 4.94 13.53
C PHE A 200 -13.54 4.58 12.75
N PRO A 201 -14.63 5.36 12.80
CA PRO A 201 -15.82 5.13 11.99
C PRO A 201 -15.52 5.02 10.49
N VAL A 202 -14.70 5.93 9.96
CA VAL A 202 -14.33 5.92 8.53
C VAL A 202 -13.43 4.73 8.20
N TRP A 203 -12.51 4.38 9.09
CA TRP A 203 -11.55 3.29 8.92
C TRP A 203 -12.23 1.92 8.82
N ILE A 204 -13.21 1.63 9.70
CA ILE A 204 -13.96 0.37 9.66
C ILE A 204 -14.97 0.33 8.53
N ALA A 205 -15.65 1.45 8.25
CA ALA A 205 -16.67 1.53 7.19
C ALA A 205 -16.07 1.27 5.80
N ARG A 206 -14.86 1.76 5.54
CA ARG A 206 -14.16 1.57 4.27
C ARG A 206 -13.93 0.09 3.91
N MET A 207 -13.66 -0.75 4.90
CA MET A 207 -13.47 -2.20 4.72
C MET A 207 -14.77 -3.00 4.94
N GLN A 208 -15.87 -2.33 5.27
CA GLN A 208 -17.12 -2.99 5.68
C GLN A 208 -16.87 -4.03 6.78
N THR A 209 -16.02 -3.67 7.74
CA THR A 209 -15.61 -4.57 8.83
C THR A 209 -16.82 -5.13 9.56
N PRO A 210 -16.96 -6.46 9.72
CA PRO A 210 -18.09 -7.07 10.40
C PRO A 210 -18.27 -6.53 11.82
N GLU A 211 -19.53 -6.39 12.27
CA GLU A 211 -19.85 -5.78 13.57
C GLU A 211 -19.13 -6.47 14.75
N ASP A 212 -19.02 -7.79 14.72
CA ASP A 212 -18.34 -8.54 15.79
C ASP A 212 -16.81 -8.26 15.79
N ASN A 213 -16.21 -8.07 14.63
CA ASN A 213 -14.81 -7.65 14.51
C ASN A 213 -14.62 -6.21 15.02
N VAL A 214 -15.55 -5.30 14.71
CA VAL A 214 -15.54 -3.93 15.25
C VAL A 214 -15.57 -3.95 16.77
N LYS A 215 -16.45 -4.77 17.38
CA LYS A 215 -16.50 -4.96 18.84
C LYS A 215 -15.19 -5.53 19.40
N ALA A 216 -14.58 -6.50 18.70
CA ALA A 216 -13.32 -7.11 19.11
C ALA A 216 -12.16 -6.07 19.04
N ILE A 217 -12.06 -5.27 17.98
CA ILE A 217 -11.08 -4.18 17.89
C ILE A 217 -11.24 -3.20 19.04
N ARG A 218 -12.48 -2.77 19.33
CA ARG A 218 -12.75 -1.86 20.45
C ARG A 218 -12.39 -2.47 21.80
N ALA A 219 -12.66 -3.76 21.99
CA ALA A 219 -12.26 -4.47 23.21
C ALA A 219 -10.74 -4.50 23.39
N LEU A 220 -9.97 -4.76 22.31
CA LEU A 220 -8.51 -4.71 22.33
C LEU A 220 -8.00 -3.29 22.65
N GLN A 221 -8.56 -2.26 22.04
CA GLN A 221 -8.17 -0.86 22.31
C GLN A 221 -8.46 -0.45 23.74
N ILE A 222 -9.61 -0.83 24.31
CA ILE A 222 -10.00 -0.53 25.68
C ILE A 222 -9.09 -1.25 26.69
N ALA A 223 -8.77 -2.52 26.44
CA ALA A 223 -7.92 -3.34 27.30
C ALA A 223 -6.44 -3.08 27.14
N ALA A 224 -6.02 -2.33 26.12
CA ALA A 224 -4.62 -2.03 25.85
C ALA A 224 -3.94 -1.33 27.03
N SER A 225 -2.65 -1.59 27.23
CA SER A 225 -1.83 -0.93 28.26
C SER A 225 -1.76 0.58 28.02
N ALA A 226 -1.36 1.32 29.07
CA ALA A 226 -1.21 2.77 28.98
C ALA A 226 -0.17 3.16 27.90
N GLU A 227 0.91 2.39 27.79
CA GLU A 227 1.96 2.61 26.79
C GLU A 227 1.44 2.38 25.37
N THR A 228 0.66 1.33 25.15
CA THR A 228 0.04 1.04 23.83
C THR A 228 -0.94 2.14 23.45
N LYS A 229 -1.81 2.55 24.39
CA LYS A 229 -2.75 3.67 24.15
C LYS A 229 -2.03 4.97 23.82
N ALA A 230 -0.95 5.25 24.53
CA ALA A 230 -0.15 6.46 24.28
C ALA A 230 0.57 6.39 22.93
N HIS A 231 1.17 5.23 22.59
CA HIS A 231 1.86 5.04 21.31
C HIS A 231 0.91 5.28 20.14
N PHE A 232 -0.23 4.61 20.11
CA PHE A 232 -1.22 4.75 19.03
C PHE A 232 -2.13 5.97 19.19
N ALA A 233 -1.98 6.78 20.24
CA ALA A 233 -2.85 7.93 20.54
C ALA A 233 -4.34 7.53 20.46
N ILE A 234 -4.72 6.42 21.12
CA ILE A 234 -6.09 5.88 21.04
C ILE A 234 -7.06 6.84 21.72
N GLU A 235 -8.04 7.33 20.97
CA GLU A 235 -9.07 8.26 21.42
C GLU A 235 -10.31 7.51 21.99
N PRO A 236 -11.19 8.19 22.73
CA PRO A 236 -12.37 7.55 23.34
C PRO A 236 -13.32 6.90 22.32
N ASP A 237 -13.45 7.48 21.12
CA ASP A 237 -14.26 6.94 20.01
C ASP A 237 -13.61 5.79 19.25
N GLY A 238 -12.33 5.49 19.54
CA GLY A 238 -11.53 4.46 18.89
C GLY A 238 -10.63 4.98 17.79
N SER A 239 -10.69 6.27 17.46
CA SER A 239 -9.73 6.88 16.54
C SER A 239 -8.32 6.75 17.08
N PHE A 240 -7.34 6.61 16.21
CA PHE A 240 -5.96 6.32 16.59
C PHE A 240 -4.97 6.78 15.52
N SER A 241 -3.68 6.66 15.77
CA SER A 241 -2.64 7.03 14.81
C SER A 241 -1.78 5.83 14.42
N LEU A 242 -1.52 5.70 13.13
CA LEU A 242 -0.59 4.75 12.54
C LEU A 242 0.76 5.39 12.29
N ASP A 243 1.81 4.59 12.35
CA ASP A 243 3.15 4.95 11.93
C ASP A 243 3.29 4.68 10.43
N MET A 244 3.68 5.70 9.67
CA MET A 244 3.84 5.65 8.22
C MET A 244 5.29 5.78 7.84
N LEU A 245 5.72 5.08 6.81
CA LEU A 245 7.02 5.29 6.18
C LEU A 245 6.88 5.59 4.69
N MET A 246 7.85 6.32 4.15
CA MET A 246 8.14 6.43 2.73
C MET A 246 9.63 6.16 2.53
N ILE A 247 9.94 5.24 1.65
CA ILE A 247 11.31 4.91 1.25
C ILE A 247 11.49 5.27 -0.21
N GLU A 248 12.46 6.13 -0.48
CA GLU A 248 12.95 6.43 -1.81
C GLU A 248 14.23 5.62 -2.04
N ALA A 249 14.29 4.91 -3.15
CA ALA A 249 15.39 4.03 -3.47
C ALA A 249 15.67 4.05 -4.97
N TRP A 250 16.79 3.47 -5.37
CA TRP A 250 17.14 3.25 -6.75
C TRP A 250 17.73 1.86 -6.96
N ALA A 251 17.62 1.34 -8.18
CA ALA A 251 18.17 0.05 -8.55
C ALA A 251 19.72 0.14 -8.63
N ALA A 252 20.41 -0.53 -7.70
CA ALA A 252 21.87 -0.58 -7.64
C ALA A 252 22.44 -1.47 -8.74
#